data_ab4f0a5ffa26d63cf9c84cfbbc320b21
#
_entry.id   ab4f0a5ffa26d63cf9c84cfbbc320b21
#
_cell.length_a   1.000
_cell.length_b   1.000
_cell.length_c   1.000
_cell.angle_alpha   90.00
_cell.angle_beta   90.00
_cell.angle_gamma   90.00
#
_symmetry.space_group_name_H-M   'P 1'
#
loop_
_entity.id
_entity.type
_entity.pdbx_description
1 polymer ?
#
loop_
_entity_poly.entity_id
_entity_poly.type
_entity_poly.pdbx_seq_one_letter_code
_entity_poly.pdbx_strand_id
1 'polypeptide(L)'
;STLLASSAASDVYKRQPTYKVDFSVAAQKYAIDLKEHARQLCYIAKDLSDDKSGEMTFKKSASSSNPEAVSAEFIGDSSSDCEPLEISVSQLATHQVNTGNFLQPNQKLLKPGTYSFDLNINNLTYEFEFNVSEDENNDDVENKIARLINRSNIGLNCEVKTDSLENKGLVITSDATGISGIHSTIFSIKSDNSELINTLGMDRVSSYPYNAIFSVNGSEQYSPSNEFMLNKTFSVKLKETTDEPVTLSLNTDDNSIADSIDELISGYNGLVKITESDNNKIFEGNDRLKLEFSRIASKYRTTLNNNGLKVEDDGSVSVDRQTVIESAHNGTIDNIFNELNNFKSALMKKAEDISTNPMNYVNNKIVAYKNPKYAFNDPYNLSAYSGMMFNDYC
;
A
#
# COMPACT_ATOMS: atom_id res chain seq x y z
N SER A 1 20.08 58.69 46.07
CA SER A 1 18.87 58.52 45.23
C SER A 1 18.77 57.14 44.53
N THR A 2 19.86 56.38 44.49
CA THR A 2 19.93 55.06 43.86
C THR A 2 19.32 53.92 44.66
N LEU A 3 19.29 54.03 45.98
CA LEU A 3 18.75 53.03 46.90
C LEU A 3 17.20 52.98 46.89
N LEU A 4 16.54 54.09 46.64
CA LEU A 4 15.06 54.14 46.58
C LEU A 4 14.53 53.57 45.27
N ALA A 5 15.23 53.72 44.16
CA ALA A 5 14.84 53.12 42.87
C ALA A 5 14.99 51.58 42.88
N SER A 6 16.03 51.04 43.55
CA SER A 6 16.21 49.60 43.73
C SER A 6 15.15 48.95 44.60
N SER A 7 14.68 49.64 45.66
CA SER A 7 13.62 49.18 46.55
C SER A 7 12.28 49.15 45.80
N ALA A 8 11.98 50.18 45.00
CA ALA A 8 10.74 50.24 44.22
C ALA A 8 10.67 49.14 43.13
N ALA A 9 11.78 48.86 42.47
CA ALA A 9 11.87 47.79 41.50
C ALA A 9 11.71 46.39 42.15
N SER A 10 12.30 46.20 43.33
CA SER A 10 12.18 44.96 44.10
C SER A 10 10.73 44.73 44.61
N ASP A 11 10.05 45.81 45.00
CA ASP A 11 8.63 45.72 45.44
C ASP A 11 7.67 45.47 44.27
N VAL A 12 7.97 45.95 43.08
CA VAL A 12 7.17 45.63 41.87
C VAL A 12 7.34 44.15 41.51
N TYR A 13 8.54 43.59 41.60
CA TYR A 13 8.79 42.16 41.36
C TYR A 13 8.13 41.25 42.41
N LYS A 14 8.07 41.67 43.69
CA LYS A 14 7.43 40.93 44.77
C LYS A 14 5.89 40.97 44.72
N ARG A 15 5.31 41.86 43.92
CA ARG A 15 3.87 42.00 43.74
C ARG A 15 3.33 41.33 42.52
N GLN A 16 4.16 40.63 41.74
CA GLN A 16 3.67 39.77 40.64
C GLN A 16 2.94 38.58 41.27
N PRO A 17 1.63 38.44 41.04
CA PRO A 17 0.92 37.28 41.52
C PRO A 17 1.49 36.04 40.87
N THR A 18 1.98 35.14 41.69
CA THR A 18 2.34 33.78 41.25
C THR A 18 1.06 33.03 40.95
N TYR A 19 0.76 32.83 39.66
CA TYR A 19 -0.40 32.03 39.26
C TYR A 19 -0.02 30.55 39.35
N LYS A 20 -0.70 29.82 40.20
CA LYS A 20 -0.70 28.37 40.21
C LYS A 20 -1.93 27.93 39.40
N VAL A 21 -1.68 27.44 38.23
CA VAL A 21 -2.75 26.80 37.42
C VAL A 21 -2.78 25.34 37.84
N ASP A 22 -3.67 24.99 38.75
CA ASP A 22 -3.90 23.59 39.12
C ASP A 22 -4.92 22.99 38.16
N PHE A 23 -4.43 22.19 37.22
CA PHE A 23 -5.28 21.34 36.40
C PHE A 23 -5.53 20.02 37.11
N SER A 24 -6.79 19.61 37.19
CA SER A 24 -7.10 18.26 37.63
C SER A 24 -6.54 17.24 36.61
N VAL A 25 -6.10 16.08 37.09
CA VAL A 25 -5.62 14.99 36.23
C VAL A 25 -6.66 14.62 35.15
N ALA A 26 -7.96 14.70 35.53
CA ALA A 26 -9.06 14.48 34.57
C ALA A 26 -9.09 15.52 33.44
N ALA A 27 -8.83 16.79 33.75
CA ALA A 27 -8.79 17.87 32.76
C ALA A 27 -7.60 17.70 31.79
N GLN A 28 -6.44 17.32 32.32
CA GLN A 28 -5.25 17.04 31.50
C GLN A 28 -5.49 15.84 30.57
N LYS A 29 -6.05 14.75 31.11
CA LYS A 29 -6.38 13.56 30.30
C LYS A 29 -7.35 13.90 29.17
N TYR A 30 -8.43 14.62 29.49
CA TYR A 30 -9.41 15.04 28.48
C TYR A 30 -8.78 15.93 27.39
N ALA A 31 -7.91 16.86 27.75
CA ALA A 31 -7.19 17.69 26.77
C ALA A 31 -6.26 16.86 25.86
N ILE A 32 -5.59 15.86 26.43
CA ILE A 32 -4.73 14.94 25.67
C ILE A 32 -5.59 14.10 24.71
N ASP A 33 -6.67 13.48 25.20
CA ASP A 33 -7.58 12.68 24.39
C ASP A 33 -8.14 13.48 23.20
N LEU A 34 -8.57 14.74 23.45
CA LEU A 34 -9.04 15.65 22.41
C LEU A 34 -7.95 15.94 21.37
N LYS A 35 -6.73 16.21 21.83
CA LYS A 35 -5.60 16.52 20.95
C LYS A 35 -5.23 15.32 20.07
N GLU A 36 -5.18 14.13 20.64
CA GLU A 36 -4.84 12.90 19.93
C GLU A 36 -5.87 12.60 18.83
N HIS A 37 -7.15 12.60 19.14
CA HIS A 37 -8.20 12.36 18.14
C HIS A 37 -8.27 13.48 17.07
N ALA A 38 -8.03 14.73 17.47
CA ALA A 38 -7.95 15.83 16.52
C ALA A 38 -6.76 15.67 15.56
N ARG A 39 -5.60 15.27 16.07
CA ARG A 39 -4.43 14.96 15.24
C ARG A 39 -4.69 13.78 14.32
N GLN A 40 -5.32 12.73 14.81
CA GLN A 40 -5.69 11.58 13.99
C GLN A 40 -6.61 12.00 12.84
N LEU A 41 -7.64 12.80 13.10
CA LEU A 41 -8.52 13.33 12.06
C LEU A 41 -7.75 14.21 11.05
N CYS A 42 -6.84 15.07 11.53
CA CYS A 42 -5.97 15.85 10.63
C CYS A 42 -5.09 14.96 9.77
N TYR A 43 -4.54 13.87 10.32
CA TYR A 43 -3.72 12.93 9.58
C TYR A 43 -4.55 12.23 8.49
N ILE A 44 -5.70 11.67 8.84
CA ILE A 44 -6.63 11.05 7.89
C ILE A 44 -7.01 12.03 6.77
N ALA A 45 -7.41 13.25 7.13
CA ALA A 45 -7.82 14.25 6.15
C ALA A 45 -6.67 14.68 5.21
N LYS A 46 -5.43 14.64 5.67
CA LYS A 46 -4.25 14.90 4.84
C LYS A 46 -3.91 13.72 3.94
N ASP A 47 -3.96 12.49 4.47
CA ASP A 47 -3.69 11.27 3.72
C ASP A 47 -4.68 11.10 2.54
N LEU A 48 -5.92 11.52 2.76
CA LEU A 48 -6.97 11.54 1.74
C LEU A 48 -6.91 12.76 0.79
N SER A 49 -5.86 13.57 0.83
CA SER A 49 -5.74 14.81 0.07
C SER A 49 -4.54 14.80 -0.86
N ASP A 50 -4.72 15.36 -2.05
CA ASP A 50 -3.60 15.68 -2.93
C ASP A 50 -2.72 16.77 -2.32
N ASP A 51 -1.40 16.59 -2.34
CA ASP A 51 -0.42 17.51 -1.75
C ASP A 51 -0.45 18.91 -2.39
N LYS A 52 -0.93 19.03 -3.64
CA LYS A 52 -0.94 20.28 -4.39
C LYS A 52 -2.27 21.01 -4.32
N SER A 53 -3.39 20.28 -4.53
CA SER A 53 -4.74 20.86 -4.56
C SER A 53 -5.42 20.85 -3.19
N GLY A 54 -5.03 19.94 -2.28
CA GLY A 54 -5.73 19.68 -1.03
C GLY A 54 -7.10 19.04 -1.20
N GLU A 55 -7.46 18.64 -2.42
CA GLU A 55 -8.72 17.95 -2.71
C GLU A 55 -8.61 16.48 -2.39
N MET A 56 -9.74 15.82 -2.10
CA MET A 56 -9.75 14.38 -1.84
C MET A 56 -9.35 13.62 -3.10
N THR A 57 -8.40 12.73 -2.93
CA THR A 57 -7.96 11.81 -3.98
C THR A 57 -8.36 10.39 -3.61
N PHE A 58 -8.76 9.64 -4.63
CA PHE A 58 -9.16 8.25 -4.46
C PHE A 58 -8.20 7.35 -5.22
N LYS A 59 -7.99 6.17 -4.68
CA LYS A 59 -7.20 5.16 -5.36
C LYS A 59 -7.87 4.81 -6.67
N LYS A 60 -7.08 4.79 -7.73
CA LYS A 60 -7.50 4.33 -9.04
C LYS A 60 -7.20 2.85 -9.15
N SER A 61 -8.06 2.11 -9.81
CA SER A 61 -7.87 0.71 -10.15
C SER A 61 -7.92 0.53 -11.65
N ALA A 62 -7.15 -0.45 -12.13
CA ALA A 62 -7.24 -0.87 -13.51
C ALA A 62 -8.40 -1.84 -13.68
N SER A 63 -9.24 -1.63 -14.69
CA SER A 63 -10.26 -2.58 -15.10
C SER A 63 -9.93 -3.13 -16.48
N SER A 64 -10.25 -4.42 -16.69
CA SER A 64 -10.08 -5.12 -17.94
C SER A 64 -11.44 -5.64 -18.42
N SER A 65 -11.73 -5.47 -19.70
CA SER A 65 -12.94 -6.04 -20.30
C SER A 65 -12.94 -7.58 -20.34
N ASN A 66 -11.75 -8.20 -20.25
CA ASN A 66 -11.55 -9.64 -20.14
C ASN A 66 -10.37 -9.96 -19.20
N PRO A 67 -10.59 -9.99 -17.88
CA PRO A 67 -9.52 -10.19 -16.90
C PRO A 67 -8.95 -11.62 -16.89
N GLU A 68 -9.61 -12.58 -17.52
CA GLU A 68 -9.09 -13.94 -17.69
C GLU A 68 -7.98 -13.98 -18.73
N ALA A 69 -8.10 -13.22 -19.80
CA ALA A 69 -7.07 -13.15 -20.84
C ALA A 69 -5.97 -12.11 -20.52
N VAL A 70 -6.36 -10.92 -20.11
CA VAL A 70 -5.44 -9.82 -19.76
C VAL A 70 -5.90 -9.17 -18.47
N SER A 71 -5.10 -9.27 -17.43
CA SER A 71 -5.31 -8.53 -16.18
C SER A 71 -4.31 -7.40 -16.05
N ALA A 72 -4.71 -6.33 -15.37
CA ALA A 72 -3.85 -5.19 -15.11
C ALA A 72 -4.03 -4.68 -13.67
N GLU A 73 -2.96 -4.18 -13.10
CA GLU A 73 -2.95 -3.45 -11.83
C GLU A 73 -2.48 -2.02 -12.08
N PHE A 74 -3.11 -1.07 -11.42
CA PHE A 74 -2.68 0.33 -11.47
C PHE A 74 -1.47 0.54 -10.55
N ILE A 75 -0.37 1.05 -11.12
CA ILE A 75 0.87 1.35 -10.40
C ILE A 75 1.29 2.82 -10.55
N GLY A 76 0.47 3.62 -11.23
CA GLY A 76 0.73 5.04 -11.45
C GLY A 76 0.41 5.91 -10.23
N ASP A 77 0.60 7.22 -10.40
CA ASP A 77 0.20 8.22 -9.42
C ASP A 77 -1.32 8.47 -9.51
N SER A 78 -1.97 8.74 -8.38
CA SER A 78 -3.42 9.01 -8.28
C SER A 78 -3.89 10.16 -9.20
N SER A 79 -2.99 11.11 -9.52
CA SER A 79 -3.24 12.21 -10.46
C SER A 79 -3.13 11.82 -11.93
N SER A 80 -2.68 10.57 -12.24
CA SER A 80 -2.50 10.12 -13.62
C SER A 80 -3.86 9.85 -14.27
N ASP A 81 -4.15 10.52 -15.36
CA ASP A 81 -5.23 10.15 -16.28
C ASP A 81 -4.65 9.35 -17.44
N CYS A 82 -5.33 8.30 -17.82
CA CYS A 82 -4.96 7.46 -18.96
C CYS A 82 -6.20 7.16 -19.78
N GLU A 83 -6.11 7.42 -21.09
CA GLU A 83 -7.14 6.96 -22.01
C GLU A 83 -7.19 5.42 -22.03
N PRO A 84 -8.35 4.83 -22.29
CA PRO A 84 -8.48 3.37 -22.42
C PRO A 84 -7.49 2.82 -23.44
N LEU A 85 -6.86 1.69 -23.12
CA LEU A 85 -5.90 1.02 -23.99
C LEU A 85 -6.51 -0.26 -24.52
N GLU A 86 -6.41 -0.48 -25.82
CA GLU A 86 -6.80 -1.74 -26.46
C GLU A 86 -5.60 -2.66 -26.57
N ILE A 87 -5.71 -3.86 -26.01
CA ILE A 87 -4.67 -4.89 -26.05
C ILE A 87 -5.19 -6.11 -26.76
N SER A 88 -4.47 -6.56 -27.78
CA SER A 88 -4.70 -7.86 -28.43
C SER A 88 -3.46 -8.74 -28.25
N VAL A 89 -3.65 -9.97 -27.81
CA VAL A 89 -2.57 -10.92 -27.53
C VAL A 89 -2.54 -12.00 -28.59
N SER A 90 -1.51 -11.98 -29.42
CA SER A 90 -1.32 -12.99 -30.48
C SER A 90 -0.57 -14.22 -29.99
N GLN A 91 0.37 -14.04 -29.05
CA GLN A 91 1.21 -15.10 -28.51
C GLN A 91 1.66 -14.79 -27.10
N LEU A 92 1.69 -15.78 -26.23
CA LEU A 92 2.27 -15.68 -24.90
C LEU A 92 3.77 -15.98 -24.92
N ALA A 93 4.51 -15.40 -23.99
CA ALA A 93 5.88 -15.79 -23.73
C ALA A 93 5.93 -17.19 -23.11
N THR A 94 6.87 -18.00 -23.56
CA THR A 94 7.02 -19.40 -23.13
C THR A 94 8.37 -19.63 -22.44
N HIS A 95 8.40 -20.61 -21.56
CA HIS A 95 9.62 -21.09 -20.91
C HIS A 95 10.47 -21.92 -21.85
N GLN A 96 11.76 -21.95 -21.60
CA GLN A 96 12.61 -22.98 -22.17
C GLN A 96 12.48 -24.29 -21.41
N VAL A 97 12.33 -25.39 -22.13
CA VAL A 97 12.34 -26.74 -21.55
C VAL A 97 13.40 -27.58 -22.23
N ASN A 98 14.30 -28.14 -21.42
CA ASN A 98 15.20 -29.21 -21.87
C ASN A 98 14.68 -30.53 -21.32
N THR A 99 14.58 -31.54 -22.18
CA THR A 99 14.14 -32.87 -21.77
C THR A 99 15.23 -33.88 -22.06
N GLY A 100 15.67 -34.53 -21.01
CA GLY A 100 16.68 -35.60 -21.09
C GLY A 100 16.14 -36.91 -21.65
N ASN A 101 17.01 -37.88 -21.73
CA ASN A 101 16.64 -39.25 -22.15
C ASN A 101 15.82 -39.89 -21.02
N PHE A 102 14.76 -40.61 -21.37
CA PHE A 102 14.03 -41.44 -20.42
C PHE A 102 14.73 -42.77 -20.26
N LEU A 103 15.22 -43.06 -19.06
CA LEU A 103 16.06 -44.21 -18.75
C LEU A 103 15.32 -45.18 -17.84
N GLN A 104 15.66 -46.48 -17.93
CA GLN A 104 15.14 -47.44 -16.95
C GLN A 104 15.71 -47.15 -15.57
N PRO A 105 14.84 -46.92 -14.54
CA PRO A 105 15.27 -46.37 -13.26
C PRO A 105 16.26 -47.27 -12.52
N ASN A 106 16.11 -48.59 -12.60
CA ASN A 106 16.94 -49.57 -11.90
C ASN A 106 18.25 -49.93 -12.61
N GLN A 107 18.49 -49.37 -13.81
CA GLN A 107 19.74 -49.59 -14.52
C GLN A 107 20.84 -48.65 -14.02
N LYS A 108 22.10 -49.07 -14.22
CA LYS A 108 23.31 -48.31 -13.89
C LYS A 108 24.04 -48.02 -15.20
N LEU A 109 23.71 -46.90 -15.84
CA LEU A 109 24.32 -46.53 -17.11
C LEU A 109 25.59 -45.70 -16.94
N LEU A 110 25.66 -44.92 -15.88
CA LEU A 110 26.87 -44.15 -15.55
C LEU A 110 27.75 -44.98 -14.62
N LYS A 111 29.06 -44.96 -14.89
CA LYS A 111 30.08 -45.66 -14.06
C LYS A 111 30.30 -44.88 -12.75
N PRO A 112 30.75 -45.62 -11.67
CA PRO A 112 31.17 -44.90 -10.47
C PRO A 112 32.31 -43.95 -10.72
N GLY A 113 32.19 -42.72 -10.22
CA GLY A 113 33.16 -41.63 -10.44
C GLY A 113 32.60 -40.25 -10.19
N THR A 114 33.43 -39.24 -10.40
CA THR A 114 33.09 -37.85 -10.31
C THR A 114 32.70 -37.31 -11.68
N TYR A 115 31.57 -36.64 -11.76
CA TYR A 115 31.03 -36.00 -12.94
C TYR A 115 30.80 -34.54 -12.72
N SER A 116 31.01 -33.73 -13.76
CA SER A 116 30.67 -32.30 -13.72
C SER A 116 29.95 -31.87 -14.99
N PHE A 117 29.16 -30.84 -14.87
CA PHE A 117 28.54 -30.15 -16.01
C PHE A 117 28.42 -28.65 -15.74
N ASP A 118 28.55 -27.87 -16.80
CA ASP A 118 28.39 -26.44 -16.80
C ASP A 118 26.99 -26.07 -17.25
N LEU A 119 26.35 -25.20 -16.51
CA LEU A 119 25.06 -24.59 -16.80
C LEU A 119 25.25 -23.10 -17.04
N ASN A 120 25.03 -22.66 -18.30
CA ASN A 120 25.20 -21.27 -18.69
C ASN A 120 23.84 -20.57 -18.71
N ILE A 121 23.69 -19.49 -17.95
CA ILE A 121 22.47 -18.64 -17.87
C ILE A 121 22.92 -17.18 -17.87
N ASN A 122 22.35 -16.34 -18.73
CA ASN A 122 22.59 -14.88 -18.71
C ASN A 122 24.09 -14.51 -18.67
N ASN A 123 24.92 -15.20 -19.45
CA ASN A 123 26.37 -15.04 -19.50
C ASN A 123 27.13 -15.44 -18.22
N LEU A 124 26.47 -16.09 -17.29
CA LEU A 124 27.08 -16.70 -16.10
C LEU A 124 27.17 -18.22 -16.31
N THR A 125 28.31 -18.79 -15.93
CA THR A 125 28.52 -20.23 -15.93
C THR A 125 28.53 -20.75 -14.50
N TYR A 126 27.69 -21.72 -14.25
CA TYR A 126 27.61 -22.45 -12.99
C TYR A 126 28.12 -23.86 -13.21
N GLU A 127 29.20 -24.23 -12.53
CA GLU A 127 29.75 -25.57 -12.57
C GLU A 127 29.12 -26.42 -11.46
N PHE A 128 28.59 -27.56 -11.81
CA PHE A 128 28.03 -28.56 -10.90
C PHE A 128 28.88 -29.81 -10.91
N GLU A 129 29.30 -30.26 -9.74
CA GLU A 129 30.04 -31.50 -9.55
C GLU A 129 29.25 -32.45 -8.66
N PHE A 130 29.24 -33.72 -9.01
CA PHE A 130 28.62 -34.78 -8.22
C PHE A 130 29.33 -36.10 -8.38
N ASN A 131 29.22 -36.97 -7.33
CA ASN A 131 29.76 -38.33 -7.38
C ASN A 131 28.66 -39.35 -7.67
N VAL A 132 28.98 -40.34 -8.47
CA VAL A 132 28.18 -41.54 -8.69
C VAL A 132 28.86 -42.71 -7.96
N SER A 133 28.13 -43.35 -7.06
CA SER A 133 28.61 -44.52 -6.30
C SER A 133 28.26 -45.85 -6.99
N GLU A 134 28.91 -46.93 -6.61
CA GLU A 134 28.65 -48.26 -7.18
C GLU A 134 27.23 -48.77 -6.98
N ASP A 135 26.57 -48.31 -5.92
CA ASP A 135 25.20 -48.71 -5.55
C ASP A 135 24.12 -47.88 -6.23
N GLU A 136 24.46 -46.74 -6.78
CA GLU A 136 23.48 -45.83 -7.36
C GLU A 136 23.01 -46.27 -8.76
N ASN A 137 21.73 -46.18 -8.99
CA ASN A 137 21.05 -46.42 -10.26
C ASN A 137 20.70 -45.12 -10.96
N ASN A 138 20.09 -45.22 -12.15
CA ASN A 138 19.72 -44.01 -12.94
C ASN A 138 18.79 -43.09 -12.17
N ASP A 139 17.79 -43.62 -11.45
CA ASP A 139 16.85 -42.79 -10.64
C ASP A 139 17.58 -42.04 -9.53
N ASP A 140 18.54 -42.68 -8.88
CA ASP A 140 19.34 -42.03 -7.82
C ASP A 140 20.14 -40.85 -8.38
N VAL A 141 20.76 -41.03 -9.53
CA VAL A 141 21.57 -40.01 -10.21
C VAL A 141 20.70 -38.87 -10.71
N GLU A 142 19.57 -39.14 -11.36
CA GLU A 142 18.65 -38.12 -11.86
C GLU A 142 18.08 -37.28 -10.70
N ASN A 143 17.67 -37.93 -9.63
CA ASN A 143 17.17 -37.23 -8.42
C ASN A 143 18.28 -36.41 -7.73
N LYS A 144 19.54 -36.84 -7.83
CA LYS A 144 20.70 -36.10 -7.31
C LYS A 144 20.91 -34.81 -8.12
N ILE A 145 20.91 -34.91 -9.45
CA ILE A 145 21.05 -33.76 -10.36
C ILE A 145 19.90 -32.79 -10.17
N ALA A 146 18.66 -33.28 -10.12
CA ALA A 146 17.49 -32.43 -9.91
C ALA A 146 17.60 -31.64 -8.59
N ARG A 147 18.03 -32.30 -7.52
CA ARG A 147 18.27 -31.63 -6.22
C ARG A 147 19.40 -30.60 -6.28
N LEU A 148 20.47 -30.85 -7.02
CA LEU A 148 21.58 -29.92 -7.18
C LEU A 148 21.12 -28.64 -7.90
N ILE A 149 20.42 -28.78 -9.03
CA ILE A 149 19.91 -27.66 -9.81
C ILE A 149 18.90 -26.85 -8.97
N ASN A 150 17.91 -27.49 -8.35
CA ASN A 150 16.87 -26.80 -7.58
C ASN A 150 17.43 -26.08 -6.34
N ARG A 151 18.44 -26.66 -5.66
CA ARG A 151 19.06 -26.02 -4.49
C ARG A 151 19.92 -24.81 -4.84
N SER A 152 20.42 -24.74 -6.07
CA SER A 152 21.25 -23.62 -6.53
C SER A 152 20.45 -22.32 -6.70
N ASN A 153 19.12 -22.41 -6.84
CA ASN A 153 18.20 -21.28 -6.99
C ASN A 153 18.63 -20.28 -8.06
N ILE A 154 19.05 -20.79 -9.22
CA ILE A 154 19.58 -20.02 -10.35
C ILE A 154 18.51 -19.68 -11.41
N GLY A 155 17.24 -19.82 -11.09
CA GLY A 155 16.12 -19.55 -12.01
C GLY A 155 15.79 -20.73 -12.92
N LEU A 156 16.06 -21.95 -12.46
CA LEU A 156 15.68 -23.20 -13.14
C LEU A 156 14.98 -24.12 -12.16
N ASN A 157 13.97 -24.83 -12.67
CA ASN A 157 13.32 -25.94 -12.01
C ASN A 157 13.65 -27.24 -12.72
N CYS A 158 14.13 -28.26 -12.01
CA CYS A 158 14.47 -29.56 -12.53
C CYS A 158 13.61 -30.63 -11.86
N GLU A 159 12.87 -31.38 -12.67
CA GLU A 159 12.01 -32.47 -12.22
C GLU A 159 12.42 -33.78 -12.89
N VAL A 160 12.26 -34.89 -12.16
CA VAL A 160 12.36 -36.24 -12.75
C VAL A 160 10.95 -36.68 -13.14
N LYS A 161 10.68 -36.78 -14.44
CA LYS A 161 9.38 -37.23 -14.97
C LYS A 161 9.41 -38.65 -15.40
N THR A 162 8.28 -39.33 -15.30
CA THR A 162 8.10 -40.74 -15.71
C THR A 162 7.29 -40.79 -16.99
N ASP A 163 7.77 -41.59 -17.99
CA ASP A 163 7.04 -41.86 -19.23
C ASP A 163 6.00 -42.98 -19.06
N SER A 164 5.28 -43.28 -20.15
CA SER A 164 4.28 -44.36 -20.19
C SER A 164 4.84 -45.77 -20.03
N LEU A 165 6.19 -45.94 -20.16
CA LEU A 165 6.89 -47.19 -20.01
C LEU A 165 7.61 -47.29 -18.64
N GLU A 166 7.28 -46.42 -17.73
CA GLU A 166 7.91 -46.30 -16.38
C GLU A 166 9.40 -45.93 -16.43
N ASN A 167 9.92 -45.44 -17.54
CA ASN A 167 11.24 -44.85 -17.60
C ASN A 167 11.21 -43.44 -17.00
N LYS A 168 12.33 -43.01 -16.44
CA LYS A 168 12.49 -41.70 -15.83
C LYS A 168 13.45 -40.83 -16.62
N GLY A 169 13.24 -39.54 -16.60
CA GLY A 169 14.09 -38.58 -17.30
C GLY A 169 14.03 -37.19 -16.69
N LEU A 170 15.13 -36.48 -16.79
CA LEU A 170 15.24 -35.09 -16.29
C LEU A 170 14.48 -34.14 -17.22
N VAL A 171 13.64 -33.30 -16.64
CA VAL A 171 13.00 -32.18 -17.33
C VAL A 171 13.43 -30.90 -16.63
N ILE A 172 14.14 -30.05 -17.34
CA ILE A 172 14.69 -28.79 -16.81
C ILE A 172 13.94 -27.64 -17.48
N THR A 173 13.28 -26.83 -16.67
CA THR A 173 12.44 -25.70 -17.13
C THR A 173 13.02 -24.39 -16.59
N SER A 174 13.09 -23.35 -17.41
CA SER A 174 13.47 -22.02 -16.96
C SER A 174 12.32 -21.35 -16.18
N ASP A 175 12.62 -20.62 -15.09
CA ASP A 175 11.63 -19.77 -14.41
C ASP A 175 11.28 -18.57 -15.29
N ALA A 176 12.27 -18.01 -15.98
CA ALA A 176 12.06 -16.94 -16.95
C ALA A 176 11.41 -17.47 -18.24
N THR A 177 10.66 -16.60 -18.89
CA THR A 177 10.08 -16.82 -20.23
C THR A 177 10.81 -15.97 -21.27
N GLY A 178 10.56 -16.25 -22.53
CA GLY A 178 11.02 -15.43 -23.66
C GLY A 178 12.53 -15.30 -23.77
N ILE A 179 12.94 -14.42 -24.67
CA ILE A 179 14.36 -14.21 -24.99
C ILE A 179 14.66 -12.71 -24.94
N SER A 180 15.72 -12.35 -24.23
CA SER A 180 16.27 -11.00 -24.27
C SER A 180 17.59 -10.99 -25.06
N GLY A 181 17.70 -10.09 -26.04
CA GLY A 181 18.90 -9.93 -26.84
C GLY A 181 19.00 -10.89 -28.02
N ILE A 182 20.22 -11.30 -28.35
CA ILE A 182 20.58 -12.09 -29.58
C ILE A 182 20.63 -13.60 -29.35
N HIS A 183 20.35 -14.05 -28.13
CA HIS A 183 20.40 -15.46 -27.76
C HIS A 183 19.12 -16.18 -28.24
N SER A 184 19.24 -17.47 -28.60
CA SER A 184 18.10 -18.32 -28.96
C SER A 184 17.59 -19.16 -27.78
N THR A 185 18.31 -19.16 -26.68
CA THR A 185 18.03 -19.98 -25.49
C THR A 185 18.26 -19.16 -24.19
N ILE A 186 17.52 -19.46 -23.14
CA ILE A 186 17.67 -18.86 -21.81
C ILE A 186 18.87 -19.50 -21.11
N PHE A 187 19.01 -20.82 -21.23
CA PHE A 187 20.12 -21.56 -20.65
C PHE A 187 20.66 -22.62 -21.61
N SER A 188 21.89 -23.03 -21.38
CA SER A 188 22.51 -24.17 -22.10
C SER A 188 23.32 -24.99 -21.11
N ILE A 189 23.38 -26.32 -21.38
CA ILE A 189 24.12 -27.28 -20.55
C ILE A 189 25.24 -27.87 -21.39
N LYS A 190 26.45 -27.93 -20.82
CA LYS A 190 27.62 -28.51 -21.39
C LYS A 190 28.36 -29.35 -20.36
N SER A 191 29.10 -30.35 -20.80
CA SER A 191 30.02 -31.10 -19.96
C SER A 191 31.19 -31.55 -20.81
N ASP A 192 32.37 -31.55 -20.22
CA ASP A 192 33.55 -32.17 -20.81
C ASP A 192 33.46 -33.71 -20.85
N ASN A 193 32.58 -34.26 -20.01
CA ASN A 193 32.28 -35.68 -19.99
C ASN A 193 31.15 -35.99 -20.98
N SER A 194 31.53 -36.45 -22.18
CA SER A 194 30.59 -36.84 -23.23
C SER A 194 29.68 -38.02 -22.84
N GLU A 195 30.13 -38.92 -21.95
CA GLU A 195 29.32 -40.05 -21.46
C GLU A 195 28.11 -39.53 -20.66
N LEU A 196 28.31 -38.53 -19.82
CA LEU A 196 27.24 -37.91 -19.05
C LEU A 196 26.14 -37.32 -19.93
N ILE A 197 26.53 -36.44 -20.87
CA ILE A 197 25.62 -35.79 -21.79
C ILE A 197 24.88 -36.76 -22.70
N ASN A 198 25.61 -37.73 -23.26
CA ASN A 198 25.00 -38.73 -24.13
C ASN A 198 24.02 -39.65 -23.41
N THR A 199 24.32 -39.99 -22.17
CA THR A 199 23.45 -40.85 -21.35
C THR A 199 22.20 -40.10 -20.87
N LEU A 200 22.35 -38.92 -20.27
CA LEU A 200 21.25 -38.18 -19.71
C LEU A 200 20.51 -37.30 -20.73
N GLY A 201 21.16 -36.82 -21.78
CA GLY A 201 20.56 -35.99 -22.82
C GLY A 201 20.00 -34.64 -22.35
N MET A 202 20.45 -34.13 -21.21
CA MET A 202 19.90 -32.93 -20.56
C MET A 202 20.23 -31.60 -21.27
N ASP A 203 21.09 -31.63 -22.27
CA ASP A 203 21.44 -30.50 -23.12
C ASP A 203 20.42 -30.23 -24.24
N ARG A 204 19.48 -31.17 -24.48
CA ARG A 204 18.52 -31.07 -25.58
C ARG A 204 17.37 -30.16 -25.25
N VAL A 205 17.18 -29.12 -26.03
CA VAL A 205 16.02 -28.22 -25.94
C VAL A 205 14.83 -28.92 -26.59
N SER A 206 13.81 -29.21 -25.78
CA SER A 206 12.53 -29.79 -26.25
C SER A 206 11.48 -28.72 -26.54
N SER A 207 11.57 -27.58 -25.87
CA SER A 207 10.74 -26.39 -26.13
C SER A 207 11.60 -25.13 -26.04
N TYR A 208 11.62 -24.37 -27.14
CA TYR A 208 12.33 -23.09 -27.17
C TYR A 208 11.51 -22.00 -26.49
N PRO A 209 12.18 -21.03 -25.86
CA PRO A 209 11.50 -19.87 -25.30
C PRO A 209 11.09 -18.92 -26.43
N TYR A 210 9.86 -18.41 -26.36
CA TYR A 210 9.33 -17.40 -27.27
C TYR A 210 8.88 -16.19 -26.49
N ASN A 211 9.00 -15.01 -27.11
CA ASN A 211 8.49 -13.77 -26.54
C ASN A 211 6.98 -13.69 -26.70
N ALA A 212 6.32 -12.99 -25.79
CA ALA A 212 4.95 -12.56 -25.98
C ALA A 212 4.88 -11.60 -27.17
N ILE A 213 3.85 -11.75 -28.00
CA ILE A 213 3.52 -10.86 -29.12
C ILE A 213 2.12 -10.33 -28.86
N PHE A 214 2.02 -9.03 -28.74
CA PHE A 214 0.76 -8.35 -28.48
C PHE A 214 0.74 -6.98 -29.17
N SER A 215 -0.44 -6.40 -29.33
CA SER A 215 -0.57 -5.02 -29.81
C SER A 215 -1.20 -4.13 -28.73
N VAL A 216 -0.77 -2.88 -28.69
CA VAL A 216 -1.36 -1.82 -27.87
C VAL A 216 -1.86 -0.73 -28.81
N ASN A 217 -3.17 -0.47 -28.80
CA ASN A 217 -3.82 0.49 -29.71
C ASN A 217 -3.41 0.24 -31.18
N GLY A 218 -3.34 -1.05 -31.57
CA GLY A 218 -2.96 -1.47 -32.92
C GLY A 218 -1.45 -1.46 -33.23
N SER A 219 -0.61 -1.02 -32.29
CA SER A 219 0.86 -1.04 -32.45
C SER A 219 1.42 -2.33 -31.86
N GLU A 220 2.05 -3.15 -32.70
CA GLU A 220 2.65 -4.43 -32.29
C GLU A 220 3.85 -4.23 -31.38
N GLN A 221 3.91 -5.03 -30.31
CA GLN A 221 4.96 -5.01 -29.30
C GLN A 221 5.37 -6.43 -28.90
N TYR A 222 6.58 -6.53 -28.36
CA TYR A 222 7.19 -7.78 -27.94
C TYR A 222 7.66 -7.66 -26.49
N SER A 223 7.42 -8.71 -25.69
CA SER A 223 7.93 -8.78 -24.34
C SER A 223 8.51 -10.17 -24.04
N PRO A 224 9.66 -10.26 -23.40
CA PRO A 224 10.20 -11.54 -22.94
C PRO A 224 9.40 -12.15 -21.80
N SER A 225 8.51 -11.38 -21.17
CA SER A 225 7.67 -11.81 -20.06
C SER A 225 6.19 -11.59 -20.36
N ASN A 226 5.33 -12.44 -19.81
CA ASN A 226 3.90 -12.23 -19.81
C ASN A 226 3.45 -11.17 -18.76
N GLU A 227 4.38 -10.74 -17.89
CA GLU A 227 4.17 -9.67 -16.93
C GLU A 227 5.13 -8.52 -17.25
N PHE A 228 4.59 -7.33 -17.48
CA PHE A 228 5.36 -6.14 -17.83
C PHE A 228 4.63 -4.86 -17.45
N MET A 229 5.40 -3.77 -17.34
CA MET A 229 4.87 -2.44 -17.11
C MET A 229 4.53 -1.74 -18.42
N LEU A 230 3.30 -1.21 -18.51
CA LEU A 230 2.83 -0.42 -19.65
C LEU A 230 2.68 1.04 -19.24
N ASN A 231 3.35 1.94 -19.97
CA ASN A 231 3.32 3.39 -19.76
C ASN A 231 3.63 3.87 -18.33
N LYS A 232 4.27 3.02 -17.49
CA LYS A 232 4.48 3.28 -16.06
C LYS A 232 3.17 3.48 -15.25
N THR A 233 2.05 3.14 -15.83
CA THR A 233 0.71 3.31 -15.25
C THR A 233 0.10 1.96 -14.89
N PHE A 234 0.32 0.96 -15.72
CA PHE A 234 -0.23 -0.39 -15.55
C PHE A 234 0.88 -1.43 -15.40
N SER A 235 0.72 -2.32 -14.44
CA SER A 235 1.37 -3.63 -14.44
C SER A 235 0.41 -4.61 -15.12
N VAL A 236 0.77 -5.06 -16.31
CA VAL A 236 -0.08 -5.91 -17.16
C VAL A 236 0.40 -7.34 -17.07
N LYS A 237 -0.55 -8.28 -16.96
CA LYS A 237 -0.30 -9.72 -17.02
C LYS A 237 -1.15 -10.36 -18.11
N LEU A 238 -0.48 -10.91 -19.12
CA LEU A 238 -1.07 -11.69 -20.18
C LEU A 238 -1.25 -13.14 -19.71
N LYS A 239 -2.46 -13.69 -19.82
CA LYS A 239 -2.78 -15.04 -19.37
C LYS A 239 -3.17 -15.95 -20.54
N GLU A 240 -3.88 -15.39 -21.53
CA GLU A 240 -4.36 -16.10 -22.70
C GLU A 240 -4.23 -15.25 -23.97
N THR A 241 -4.23 -15.89 -25.13
CA THR A 241 -4.36 -15.19 -26.41
C THR A 241 -5.79 -14.69 -26.60
N THR A 242 -5.94 -13.61 -27.38
CA THR A 242 -7.25 -12.97 -27.56
C THR A 242 -7.66 -12.93 -29.02
N ASP A 243 -8.92 -13.24 -29.31
CA ASP A 243 -9.51 -13.11 -30.66
C ASP A 243 -9.97 -11.66 -30.91
N GLU A 244 -10.45 -10.98 -29.86
CA GLU A 244 -10.88 -9.59 -29.89
C GLU A 244 -10.01 -8.73 -28.96
N PRO A 245 -9.85 -7.42 -29.24
CA PRO A 245 -9.11 -6.53 -28.37
C PRO A 245 -9.72 -6.46 -26.97
N VAL A 246 -8.88 -6.53 -25.94
CA VAL A 246 -9.23 -6.33 -24.54
C VAL A 246 -8.99 -4.88 -24.19
N THR A 247 -10.00 -4.19 -23.69
CA THR A 247 -9.90 -2.80 -23.23
C THR A 247 -9.43 -2.75 -21.78
N LEU A 248 -8.30 -2.09 -21.53
CA LEU A 248 -7.86 -1.70 -20.21
C LEU A 248 -8.25 -0.26 -19.97
N SER A 249 -8.97 0.00 -18.90
CA SER A 249 -9.36 1.35 -18.48
C SER A 249 -8.95 1.60 -17.04
N LEU A 250 -8.77 2.89 -16.73
CA LEU A 250 -8.50 3.34 -15.39
C LEU A 250 -9.79 3.88 -14.79
N ASN A 251 -10.28 3.21 -13.77
CA ASN A 251 -11.47 3.61 -13.03
C ASN A 251 -11.08 4.00 -11.61
N THR A 252 -11.85 4.88 -11.02
CA THR A 252 -11.78 5.07 -9.57
C THR A 252 -12.32 3.81 -8.91
N ASP A 253 -11.62 3.31 -7.90
CA ASP A 253 -12.07 2.12 -7.17
C ASP A 253 -13.20 2.51 -6.20
N ASP A 254 -14.42 2.11 -6.53
CA ASP A 254 -15.63 2.41 -5.76
C ASP A 254 -15.52 1.94 -4.30
N ASN A 255 -14.86 0.81 -4.06
CA ASN A 255 -14.60 0.32 -2.71
C ASN A 255 -13.58 1.19 -1.98
N SER A 256 -12.54 1.65 -2.67
CA SER A 256 -11.54 2.56 -2.10
C SER A 256 -12.14 3.93 -1.75
N ILE A 257 -13.11 4.41 -2.54
CA ILE A 257 -13.89 5.62 -2.21
C ILE A 257 -14.64 5.39 -0.91
N ALA A 258 -15.37 4.29 -0.80
CA ALA A 258 -16.14 3.97 0.39
C ALA A 258 -15.24 3.81 1.63
N ASP A 259 -14.08 3.15 1.50
CA ASP A 259 -13.09 3.01 2.57
C ASP A 259 -12.57 4.37 3.05
N SER A 260 -12.24 5.25 2.12
CA SER A 260 -11.74 6.60 2.41
C SER A 260 -12.79 7.45 3.14
N ILE A 261 -14.04 7.35 2.72
CA ILE A 261 -15.16 8.04 3.38
C ILE A 261 -15.40 7.44 4.78
N ASP A 262 -15.41 6.11 4.91
CA ASP A 262 -15.53 5.42 6.20
C ASP A 262 -14.43 5.86 7.18
N GLU A 263 -13.20 5.98 6.72
CA GLU A 263 -12.06 6.41 7.54
C GLU A 263 -12.22 7.86 8.01
N LEU A 264 -12.58 8.78 7.10
CA LEU A 264 -12.83 10.18 7.43
C LEU A 264 -13.96 10.33 8.47
N ILE A 265 -15.07 9.64 8.22
CA ILE A 265 -16.24 9.68 9.10
C ILE A 265 -15.94 9.03 10.47
N SER A 266 -15.18 7.94 10.48
CA SER A 266 -14.74 7.29 11.72
C SER A 266 -13.88 8.23 12.58
N GLY A 267 -12.94 8.94 11.96
CA GLY A 267 -12.13 9.96 12.63
C GLY A 267 -12.97 11.09 13.21
N TYR A 268 -13.96 11.58 12.45
CA TYR A 268 -14.92 12.58 12.93
C TYR A 268 -15.77 12.07 14.10
N ASN A 269 -16.37 10.88 13.96
CA ASN A 269 -17.20 10.27 15.00
C ASN A 269 -16.40 9.98 16.28
N GLY A 270 -15.11 9.69 16.15
CA GLY A 270 -14.20 9.55 17.29
C GLY A 270 -14.17 10.81 18.17
N LEU A 271 -14.10 11.99 17.56
CA LEU A 271 -14.17 13.27 18.28
C LEU A 271 -15.57 13.53 18.86
N VAL A 272 -16.64 13.25 18.12
CA VAL A 272 -18.03 13.39 18.63
C VAL A 272 -18.23 12.50 19.86
N LYS A 273 -17.78 11.24 19.79
CA LYS A 273 -17.89 10.25 20.88
C LYS A 273 -17.18 10.68 22.16
N ILE A 274 -16.04 11.36 22.06
CA ILE A 274 -15.36 11.91 23.23
C ILE A 274 -16.25 12.92 23.94
N THR A 275 -17.00 13.73 23.22
CA THR A 275 -17.90 14.72 23.82
C THR A 275 -19.11 14.09 24.52
N GLU A 276 -19.51 12.88 24.12
CA GLU A 276 -20.63 12.14 24.71
C GLU A 276 -20.26 11.37 25.99
N SER A 277 -18.97 11.17 26.25
CA SER A 277 -18.50 10.45 27.44
C SER A 277 -18.92 11.14 28.73
N ASP A 278 -19.55 10.41 29.64
CA ASP A 278 -20.04 10.92 30.92
C ASP A 278 -18.93 11.58 31.78
N ASN A 279 -17.70 11.06 31.67
CA ASN A 279 -16.53 11.62 32.34
C ASN A 279 -16.15 13.01 31.82
N ASN A 280 -16.54 13.36 30.62
CA ASN A 280 -16.16 14.59 29.94
C ASN A 280 -17.25 15.64 29.98
N LYS A 281 -18.50 15.26 30.28
CA LYS A 281 -19.65 16.17 30.44
C LYS A 281 -19.50 17.15 31.59
N ILE A 282 -18.56 16.91 32.51
CA ILE A 282 -18.24 17.81 33.61
C ILE A 282 -17.49 19.08 33.17
N PHE A 283 -16.97 19.11 31.95
CA PHE A 283 -16.22 20.24 31.43
C PHE A 283 -17.13 21.17 30.64
N GLU A 284 -17.21 22.43 31.01
CA GLU A 284 -18.08 23.45 30.36
C GLU A 284 -17.75 23.63 28.87
N GLY A 285 -16.49 23.48 28.49
CA GLY A 285 -16.04 23.56 27.09
C GLY A 285 -16.52 22.41 26.22
N ASN A 286 -16.92 21.28 26.82
CA ASN A 286 -17.39 20.10 26.09
C ASN A 286 -18.71 20.36 25.33
N ASP A 287 -19.67 21.06 25.97
CA ASP A 287 -20.95 21.44 25.33
C ASP A 287 -20.72 22.36 24.13
N ARG A 288 -19.77 23.28 24.27
CA ARG A 288 -19.36 24.13 23.15
C ARG A 288 -18.80 23.31 21.98
N LEU A 289 -17.93 22.36 22.25
CA LEU A 289 -17.33 21.50 21.23
C LEU A 289 -18.40 20.66 20.50
N LYS A 290 -19.31 20.06 21.27
CA LYS A 290 -20.46 19.33 20.75
C LYS A 290 -21.32 20.20 19.82
N LEU A 291 -21.63 21.43 20.22
CA LEU A 291 -22.41 22.37 19.42
C LEU A 291 -21.67 22.75 18.12
N GLU A 292 -20.36 22.92 18.17
CA GLU A 292 -19.54 23.26 17.00
C GLU A 292 -19.52 22.10 16.00
N PHE A 293 -19.38 20.85 16.44
CA PHE A 293 -19.48 19.67 15.56
C PHE A 293 -20.89 19.52 14.98
N SER A 294 -21.92 19.64 15.80
CA SER A 294 -23.31 19.57 15.32
C SER A 294 -23.60 20.64 14.25
N ARG A 295 -23.05 21.85 14.38
CA ARG A 295 -23.19 22.91 13.37
C ARG A 295 -22.47 22.55 12.08
N ILE A 296 -21.28 21.97 12.15
CA ILE A 296 -20.56 21.51 10.95
C ILE A 296 -21.39 20.43 10.25
N ALA A 297 -21.79 19.37 10.94
CA ALA A 297 -22.58 18.30 10.35
C ALA A 297 -23.92 18.79 9.78
N SER A 298 -24.63 19.67 10.50
CA SER A 298 -25.91 20.23 10.06
C SER A 298 -25.79 21.08 8.81
N LYS A 299 -24.67 21.81 8.64
CA LYS A 299 -24.43 22.62 7.43
C LYS A 299 -24.42 21.78 6.16
N TYR A 300 -23.92 20.55 6.25
CA TYR A 300 -23.78 19.64 5.09
C TYR A 300 -24.84 18.54 5.10
N ARG A 301 -25.80 18.55 6.04
CA ARG A 301 -26.77 17.47 6.27
C ARG A 301 -27.48 17.00 5.00
N THR A 302 -27.97 17.94 4.19
CA THR A 302 -28.75 17.61 2.99
C THR A 302 -27.90 16.85 1.98
N THR A 303 -26.70 17.34 1.73
CA THR A 303 -25.76 16.73 0.77
C THR A 303 -25.27 15.38 1.28
N LEU A 304 -24.89 15.31 2.55
CA LEU A 304 -24.43 14.06 3.17
C LEU A 304 -25.53 12.98 3.13
N ASN A 305 -26.76 13.31 3.55
CA ASN A 305 -27.87 12.36 3.60
C ASN A 305 -28.27 11.81 2.21
N ASN A 306 -28.18 12.63 1.18
CA ASN A 306 -28.49 12.20 -0.20
C ASN A 306 -27.50 11.19 -0.76
N ASN A 307 -26.37 11.00 -0.09
CA ASN A 307 -25.24 10.22 -0.58
C ASN A 307 -24.79 9.11 0.37
N GLY A 308 -25.72 8.63 1.19
CA GLY A 308 -25.47 7.53 2.11
C GLY A 308 -24.75 7.92 3.41
N LEU A 309 -24.59 9.23 3.68
CA LEU A 309 -23.93 9.72 4.90
C LEU A 309 -24.97 10.38 5.82
N LYS A 310 -25.64 9.59 6.63
CA LYS A 310 -26.75 10.08 7.45
C LYS A 310 -26.23 10.79 8.70
N VAL A 311 -26.61 12.05 8.86
CA VAL A 311 -26.33 12.84 10.08
C VAL A 311 -27.35 12.53 11.15
N GLU A 312 -26.89 11.96 12.26
CA GLU A 312 -27.72 11.59 13.42
C GLU A 312 -27.96 12.78 14.35
N ASP A 313 -28.88 12.63 15.31
CA ASP A 313 -29.28 13.72 16.20
C ASP A 313 -28.22 14.10 17.23
N ASP A 314 -27.32 13.18 17.56
CA ASP A 314 -26.15 13.43 18.43
C ASP A 314 -25.01 14.16 17.70
N GLY A 315 -25.16 14.39 16.42
CA GLY A 315 -24.16 15.02 15.56
C GLY A 315 -23.16 14.05 14.94
N SER A 316 -23.25 12.75 15.24
CA SER A 316 -22.47 11.72 14.53
C SER A 316 -22.98 11.51 13.10
N VAL A 317 -22.18 10.86 12.27
CA VAL A 317 -22.55 10.51 10.90
C VAL A 317 -22.44 9.01 10.73
N SER A 318 -23.51 8.38 10.28
CA SER A 318 -23.49 6.96 9.89
C SER A 318 -23.28 6.83 8.39
N VAL A 319 -22.55 5.80 7.97
CA VAL A 319 -22.23 5.53 6.56
C VAL A 319 -23.05 4.33 6.08
N ASP A 320 -23.89 4.55 5.09
CA ASP A 320 -24.47 3.47 4.28
C ASP A 320 -23.52 3.17 3.12
N ARG A 321 -22.61 2.23 3.35
CA ARG A 321 -21.54 1.86 2.42
C ARG A 321 -22.09 1.45 1.05
N GLN A 322 -23.23 0.75 1.01
CA GLN A 322 -23.81 0.31 -0.25
C GLN A 322 -24.27 1.50 -1.10
N THR A 323 -24.95 2.46 -0.47
CA THR A 323 -25.39 3.69 -1.16
C THR A 323 -24.20 4.52 -1.63
N VAL A 324 -23.10 4.57 -0.87
CA VAL A 324 -21.85 5.25 -1.27
C VAL A 324 -21.23 4.59 -2.50
N ILE A 325 -21.12 3.25 -2.53
CA ILE A 325 -20.58 2.49 -3.67
C ILE A 325 -21.46 2.69 -4.91
N GLU A 326 -22.80 2.63 -4.78
CA GLU A 326 -23.71 2.86 -5.88
C GLU A 326 -23.61 4.29 -6.44
N SER A 327 -23.43 5.27 -5.56
CA SER A 327 -23.22 6.67 -5.96
C SER A 327 -21.89 6.87 -6.67
N ALA A 328 -20.84 6.16 -6.24
CA ALA A 328 -19.54 6.13 -6.90
C ALA A 328 -19.65 5.52 -8.31
N HIS A 329 -20.25 4.36 -8.40
CA HIS A 329 -20.42 3.63 -9.67
C HIS A 329 -21.21 4.42 -10.71
N ASN A 330 -22.23 5.14 -10.29
CA ASN A 330 -23.10 5.95 -11.17
C ASN A 330 -22.51 7.30 -11.57
N GLY A 331 -21.29 7.65 -11.12
CA GLY A 331 -20.64 8.93 -11.38
C GLY A 331 -21.35 10.13 -10.73
N THR A 332 -22.35 9.92 -9.89
CA THR A 332 -23.04 10.98 -9.14
C THR A 332 -22.16 11.55 -8.05
N ILE A 333 -21.13 10.81 -7.68
CA ILE A 333 -20.16 11.16 -6.64
C ILE A 333 -19.32 12.40 -6.99
N ASP A 334 -19.11 12.71 -8.28
CA ASP A 334 -18.38 13.91 -8.71
C ASP A 334 -19.06 15.20 -8.25
N ASN A 335 -20.39 15.22 -8.21
CA ASN A 335 -21.16 16.33 -7.64
C ASN A 335 -21.04 16.43 -6.12
N ILE A 336 -20.70 15.30 -5.49
CA ILE A 336 -20.58 15.18 -4.04
C ILE A 336 -19.16 15.55 -3.60
N PHE A 337 -18.13 15.31 -4.41
CA PHE A 337 -16.74 15.55 -4.06
C PHE A 337 -16.48 16.97 -3.63
N ASN A 338 -17.07 17.96 -4.30
CA ASN A 338 -16.95 19.35 -3.91
C ASN A 338 -17.50 19.59 -2.49
N GLU A 339 -18.64 19.01 -2.16
CA GLU A 339 -19.27 19.15 -0.85
C GLU A 339 -18.52 18.32 0.23
N LEU A 340 -18.06 17.13 -0.12
CA LEU A 340 -17.19 16.32 0.77
C LEU A 340 -15.85 17.01 1.03
N ASN A 341 -15.25 17.65 0.02
CA ASN A 341 -14.04 18.45 0.19
C ASN A 341 -14.28 19.65 1.11
N ASN A 342 -15.42 20.32 0.96
CA ASN A 342 -15.81 21.41 1.85
C ASN A 342 -16.05 20.92 3.28
N PHE A 343 -16.71 19.77 3.45
CA PHE A 343 -16.93 19.15 4.75
C PHE A 343 -15.59 18.71 5.36
N LYS A 344 -14.73 18.00 4.63
CA LYS A 344 -13.38 17.62 5.05
C LYS A 344 -12.55 18.83 5.48
N SER A 345 -12.58 19.90 4.70
CA SER A 345 -11.83 21.13 4.99
C SER A 345 -12.34 21.82 6.27
N ALA A 346 -13.67 21.80 6.49
CA ALA A 346 -14.26 22.31 7.71
C ALA A 346 -13.87 21.46 8.94
N LEU A 347 -13.86 20.12 8.80
CA LEU A 347 -13.41 19.20 9.83
C LEU A 347 -11.92 19.38 10.14
N MET A 348 -11.08 19.46 9.11
CA MET A 348 -9.64 19.63 9.26
C MET A 348 -9.30 20.94 10.00
N LYS A 349 -9.91 22.07 9.58
CA LYS A 349 -9.72 23.33 10.26
C LYS A 349 -10.14 23.26 11.74
N LYS A 350 -11.25 22.57 12.03
CA LYS A 350 -11.71 22.40 13.40
C LYS A 350 -10.78 21.51 14.22
N ALA A 351 -10.28 20.42 13.62
CA ALA A 351 -9.32 19.53 14.26
C ALA A 351 -7.98 20.24 14.54
N GLU A 352 -7.52 21.08 13.62
CA GLU A 352 -6.34 21.93 13.83
C GLU A 352 -6.51 22.90 15.01
N ASP A 353 -7.67 23.56 15.10
CA ASP A 353 -8.01 24.45 16.24
C ASP A 353 -7.98 23.67 17.56
N ILE A 354 -8.57 22.48 17.61
CA ILE A 354 -8.58 21.61 18.80
C ILE A 354 -7.17 21.14 19.15
N SER A 355 -6.41 20.67 18.17
CA SER A 355 -5.07 20.15 18.41
C SER A 355 -4.09 21.22 18.90
N THR A 356 -4.30 22.48 18.47
CA THR A 356 -3.49 23.62 18.89
C THR A 356 -3.87 24.12 20.28
N ASN A 357 -5.17 24.18 20.58
CA ASN A 357 -5.68 24.73 21.85
C ASN A 357 -6.77 23.85 22.48
N PRO A 358 -6.48 22.59 22.86
CA PRO A 358 -7.49 21.69 23.44
C PRO A 358 -8.06 22.19 24.76
N MET A 359 -7.30 22.99 25.49
CA MET A 359 -7.73 23.56 26.77
C MET A 359 -8.92 24.52 26.65
N ASN A 360 -9.18 25.08 25.46
CA ASN A 360 -10.37 25.90 25.23
C ASN A 360 -11.69 25.13 25.43
N TYR A 361 -11.61 23.79 25.37
CA TYR A 361 -12.76 22.88 25.51
C TYR A 361 -12.80 22.16 26.86
N VAL A 362 -11.80 22.38 27.72
CA VAL A 362 -11.72 21.74 29.05
C VAL A 362 -12.33 22.61 30.14
N ASN A 363 -11.94 23.86 30.22
CA ASN A 363 -12.45 24.79 31.23
C ASN A 363 -12.40 26.23 30.75
N ASN A 364 -13.55 26.92 30.80
CA ASN A 364 -13.64 28.38 30.63
C ASN A 364 -13.46 29.13 31.97
N LYS A 365 -12.62 28.64 32.87
CA LYS A 365 -12.34 29.41 34.08
C LYS A 365 -11.61 30.68 33.74
N ILE A 366 -12.37 31.78 33.70
CA ILE A 366 -11.83 33.13 33.76
C ILE A 366 -11.12 33.23 35.13
N VAL A 367 -9.80 33.30 35.12
CA VAL A 367 -9.04 33.59 36.33
C VAL A 367 -9.37 35.03 36.72
N ALA A 368 -10.23 35.20 37.75
CA ALA A 368 -10.53 36.52 38.30
C ALA A 368 -9.26 37.06 38.99
N TYR A 369 -8.68 38.07 38.40
CA TYR A 369 -7.54 38.78 39.02
C TYR A 369 -8.01 39.51 40.29
N LYS A 370 -7.21 39.41 41.33
CA LYS A 370 -7.43 40.16 42.58
C LYS A 370 -7.47 41.69 42.39
N ASN A 371 -7.02 42.19 41.23
CA ASN A 371 -7.03 43.59 40.85
C ASN A 371 -7.53 43.76 39.40
N PRO A 372 -8.82 44.07 39.20
CA PRO A 372 -9.40 44.20 37.85
C PRO A 372 -8.88 45.41 37.04
N LYS A 373 -8.04 46.25 37.61
CA LYS A 373 -7.40 47.39 36.89
C LYS A 373 -6.20 47.01 36.05
N TYR A 374 -5.72 45.79 36.14
CA TYR A 374 -4.58 45.29 35.37
C TYR A 374 -4.97 43.98 34.65
N ALA A 375 -5.92 44.08 33.75
CA ALA A 375 -6.20 42.98 32.79
C ALA A 375 -5.14 42.98 31.69
N PHE A 376 -3.96 42.46 32.00
CA PHE A 376 -3.07 42.03 30.95
C PHE A 376 -3.56 40.67 30.45
N ASN A 377 -3.81 40.55 29.16
CA ASN A 377 -3.78 39.26 28.49
C ASN A 377 -2.38 38.68 28.75
N ASP A 378 -2.29 37.72 29.66
CA ASP A 378 -1.02 37.16 30.09
C ASP A 378 -0.48 36.22 28.96
N PRO A 379 0.57 36.61 28.23
CA PRO A 379 1.17 35.75 27.21
C PRO A 379 1.79 34.47 27.82
N TYR A 380 1.96 34.41 29.14
CA TYR A 380 2.49 33.23 29.84
C TYR A 380 1.47 32.10 29.98
N ASN A 381 0.16 32.36 29.95
CA ASN A 381 -0.83 31.29 29.91
C ASN A 381 -0.75 30.47 28.64
N LEU A 382 -0.55 31.11 27.50
CA LEU A 382 -0.32 30.42 26.22
C LEU A 382 1.00 29.64 26.24
N SER A 383 2.05 30.18 26.90
CA SER A 383 3.33 29.52 27.02
C SER A 383 3.34 28.31 27.95
N ALA A 384 2.60 28.37 29.07
CA ALA A 384 2.44 27.25 29.99
C ALA A 384 1.70 26.08 29.32
N TYR A 385 0.67 26.36 28.51
CA TYR A 385 -0.05 25.36 27.74
C TYR A 385 0.80 24.79 26.60
N SER A 386 1.56 25.60 25.88
CA SER A 386 2.46 25.15 24.83
C SER A 386 3.60 24.29 25.38
N GLY A 387 4.16 24.63 26.54
CA GLY A 387 5.22 23.86 27.21
C GLY A 387 4.79 22.45 27.62
N MET A 388 3.54 22.27 28.10
CA MET A 388 3.00 20.94 28.43
C MET A 388 2.72 20.08 27.19
N MET A 389 2.61 20.70 26.02
CA MET A 389 2.28 20.04 24.77
C MET A 389 3.53 19.63 23.96
N PHE A 390 4.71 20.15 24.30
CA PHE A 390 5.99 19.84 23.64
C PHE A 390 6.83 18.78 24.35
N ASN A 391 6.38 18.24 25.48
CA ASN A 391 7.16 17.28 26.26
C ASN A 391 7.08 15.83 25.74
N ASP A 392 6.71 15.65 24.47
CA ASP A 392 6.59 14.33 23.83
C ASP A 392 7.71 14.09 22.79
N TYR A 393 8.88 14.71 23.00
CA TYR A 393 10.08 14.41 22.23
C TYR A 393 11.29 14.25 23.17
N CYS A 394 11.41 13.05 23.71
CA CYS A 394 12.66 12.43 24.07
C CYS A 394 12.52 10.91 23.96
#